data_269edeb85f036f7fe917b0b3a46badc1
#
_entry.id   269edeb85f036f7fe917b0b3a46badc1
#
_cell.length_a   1.000
_cell.length_b   1.000
_cell.length_c   1.000
_cell.angle_alpha   90.00
_cell.angle_beta   90.00
_cell.angle_gamma   90.00
#
_symmetry.space_group_name_H-M   'P 1'
#
loop_
_entity.id
_entity.type
_entity.pdbx_description
1 polymer ?
#
loop_
_entity_poly.entity_id
_entity_poly.type
_entity_poly.pdbx_seq_one_letter_code
_entity_poly.pdbx_strand_id
1 'polypeptide(L)'
;MATRIRTPSPEDFPARADLVVIGGGVVGAATAFYASRAGLDVLVLERRSALATLTTTRSLEAFRAQFEDATDIGMMRESIETFERFGEIVGLPGYDLSLHQPGYLFVTREPDGGAKVAARVAAQRAAGLHDVEHWTGHEARRRFPWLSPDVSAAAFRQRDGWLASHELTYGFARASGMLFFVETEATGFATAKGRLEGVVTSRGDVRAPRAVVAAGPYAGKVAALAGVSLPISPVRRHRAGIKAHELIPRDAPMTVSLETGAHFRPEGPGAWFGWSNAFEEPPREPTDDVPANPLFPALALDAVSQFAPFWGDVAQTLKSSNVTVEAGLYDLTPDARPIIGASGTVEGLFVNSGYSGHGVMGSAAGARRLADLIVGREREDTNPFRLARFDDPRAAAARKRPL
;
A
#
# COMPACT_ATOMS: atom_id res chain seq x y z
N MET A 1 6.41 25.56 8.19
CA MET A 1 5.19 25.39 9.01
C MET A 1 5.44 24.26 10.00
N ALA A 2 5.17 24.49 11.30
CA ALA A 2 5.28 23.44 12.29
C ALA A 2 4.25 22.35 11.96
N THR A 3 4.68 21.08 12.00
CA THR A 3 3.81 19.92 11.80
C THR A 3 2.75 19.95 12.91
N ARG A 4 1.49 19.96 12.54
CA ARG A 4 0.37 19.95 13.48
C ARG A 4 0.05 18.52 13.96
N ILE A 5 1.09 17.70 14.11
CA ILE A 5 0.98 16.33 14.64
C ILE A 5 1.29 16.41 16.13
N ARG A 6 0.33 16.09 16.98
CA ARG A 6 0.49 16.17 18.43
C ARG A 6 -0.53 15.31 19.18
N THR A 7 -0.21 14.95 20.39
CA THR A 7 -1.19 14.46 21.36
C THR A 7 -2.02 15.66 21.84
N PRO A 8 -3.35 15.65 21.67
CA PRO A 8 -4.19 16.77 22.09
C PRO A 8 -4.38 16.79 23.61
N SER A 9 -4.42 17.99 24.19
CA SER A 9 -5.05 18.20 25.49
C SER A 9 -6.59 18.30 25.32
N PRO A 10 -7.40 18.16 26.36
CA PRO A 10 -8.85 18.34 26.26
C PRO A 10 -9.27 19.71 25.70
N GLU A 11 -8.47 20.74 25.96
CA GLU A 11 -8.72 22.12 25.51
C GLU A 11 -8.37 22.32 24.02
N ASP A 12 -7.51 21.45 23.46
CA ASP A 12 -7.09 21.50 22.06
C ASP A 12 -8.08 20.83 21.12
N PHE A 13 -9.07 20.09 21.65
CA PHE A 13 -9.96 19.28 20.86
C PHE A 13 -10.96 20.13 20.10
N PRO A 14 -10.99 20.11 18.75
CA PRO A 14 -11.91 20.95 18.01
C PRO A 14 -13.34 20.46 18.21
N ALA A 15 -14.25 21.38 18.53
CA ALA A 15 -15.67 21.06 18.66
C ALA A 15 -16.30 20.58 17.33
N ARG A 16 -15.68 20.90 16.20
CA ARG A 16 -16.19 20.61 14.85
C ARG A 16 -15.04 20.48 13.84
N ALA A 17 -15.26 19.61 12.83
CA ALA A 17 -14.50 19.52 11.58
C ALA A 17 -15.46 19.29 10.41
N ASP A 18 -15.05 19.57 9.17
CA ASP A 18 -15.82 19.22 7.98
C ASP A 18 -15.68 17.73 7.65
N LEU A 19 -14.52 17.16 7.99
CA LEU A 19 -14.16 15.77 7.76
C LEU A 19 -13.26 15.25 8.87
N VAL A 20 -13.57 14.08 9.42
CA VAL A 20 -12.65 13.34 10.31
C VAL A 20 -12.08 12.13 9.55
N VAL A 21 -10.76 12.01 9.48
CA VAL A 21 -10.06 10.85 8.91
C VAL A 21 -9.55 9.96 10.04
N ILE A 22 -9.93 8.69 10.05
CA ILE A 22 -9.56 7.73 11.10
C ILE A 22 -8.46 6.83 10.57
N GLY A 23 -7.24 7.04 11.07
CA GLY A 23 -6.00 6.34 10.73
C GLY A 23 -4.92 7.27 10.17
N GLY A 24 -3.74 7.26 10.80
CA GLY A 24 -2.57 8.06 10.46
C GLY A 24 -1.54 7.32 9.59
N GLY A 25 -1.95 6.30 8.85
CA GLY A 25 -1.13 5.65 7.83
C GLY A 25 -1.02 6.49 6.55
N VAL A 26 -0.26 5.99 5.56
CA VAL A 26 -0.05 6.70 4.28
C VAL A 26 -1.36 7.06 3.57
N VAL A 27 -2.36 6.17 3.62
CA VAL A 27 -3.67 6.40 2.99
C VAL A 27 -4.43 7.52 3.71
N GLY A 28 -4.43 7.53 5.05
CA GLY A 28 -5.09 8.59 5.83
C GLY A 28 -4.43 9.96 5.66
N ALA A 29 -3.09 10.00 5.66
CA ALA A 29 -2.35 11.24 5.42
C ALA A 29 -2.59 11.81 4.02
N ALA A 30 -2.57 10.95 2.98
CA ALA A 30 -2.92 11.33 1.61
C ALA A 30 -4.38 11.82 1.52
N THR A 31 -5.31 11.14 2.20
CA THR A 31 -6.73 11.55 2.25
C THR A 31 -6.87 12.95 2.87
N ALA A 32 -6.18 13.22 3.98
CA ALA A 32 -6.20 14.54 4.59
C ALA A 32 -5.64 15.61 3.66
N PHE A 33 -4.57 15.32 2.93
CA PHE A 33 -3.99 16.25 1.96
C PHE A 33 -4.97 16.58 0.84
N TYR A 34 -5.52 15.58 0.15
CA TYR A 34 -6.41 15.84 -0.98
C TYR A 34 -7.75 16.44 -0.55
N ALA A 35 -8.29 16.05 0.61
CA ALA A 35 -9.50 16.64 1.17
C ALA A 35 -9.30 18.12 1.55
N SER A 36 -8.14 18.48 2.14
CA SER A 36 -7.80 19.87 2.43
C SER A 36 -7.66 20.70 1.16
N ARG A 37 -7.07 20.14 0.11
CA ARG A 37 -6.98 20.79 -1.22
C ARG A 37 -8.34 20.95 -1.90
N ALA A 38 -9.32 20.12 -1.53
CA ALA A 38 -10.72 20.26 -1.95
C ALA A 38 -11.50 21.27 -1.11
N GLY A 39 -10.87 21.93 -0.14
CA GLY A 39 -11.45 23.01 0.69
C GLY A 39 -12.09 22.56 1.98
N LEU A 40 -11.86 21.32 2.43
CA LEU A 40 -12.41 20.82 3.69
C LEU A 40 -11.46 21.10 4.88
N ASP A 41 -12.03 21.44 6.04
CA ASP A 41 -11.32 21.41 7.31
C ASP A 41 -11.26 19.97 7.83
N VAL A 42 -10.05 19.43 7.96
CA VAL A 42 -9.82 18.01 8.22
C VAL A 42 -9.12 17.80 9.56
N LEU A 43 -9.67 16.89 10.36
CA LEU A 43 -9.00 16.34 11.53
C LEU A 43 -8.62 14.88 11.26
N VAL A 44 -7.35 14.50 11.48
CA VAL A 44 -6.91 13.11 11.44
C VAL A 44 -6.73 12.57 12.85
N LEU A 45 -7.29 11.39 13.10
CA LEU A 45 -7.16 10.66 14.36
C LEU A 45 -6.26 9.45 14.18
N GLU A 46 -5.20 9.37 14.95
CA GLU A 46 -4.31 8.22 15.02
C GLU A 46 -4.23 7.71 16.47
N ARG A 47 -4.55 6.45 16.70
CA ARG A 47 -4.55 5.88 18.05
C ARG A 47 -3.16 5.65 18.64
N ARG A 48 -2.13 5.54 17.79
CA ARG A 48 -0.73 5.37 18.23
C ARG A 48 -0.05 6.71 18.44
N SER A 49 1.14 6.65 19.03
CA SER A 49 1.94 7.85 19.37
C SER A 49 2.59 8.54 18.16
N ALA A 50 2.55 7.92 16.98
CA ALA A 50 3.11 8.48 15.74
C ALA A 50 2.38 7.93 14.51
N LEU A 51 2.54 8.62 13.37
CA LEU A 51 2.00 8.18 12.09
C LEU A 51 2.81 7.02 11.51
N ALA A 52 2.21 6.25 10.61
CA ALA A 52 2.85 5.19 9.81
C ALA A 52 3.56 4.10 10.64
N THR A 53 3.11 3.78 11.84
CA THR A 53 3.81 2.87 12.76
C THR A 53 3.49 1.39 12.57
N LEU A 54 2.54 1.05 11.69
CA LEU A 54 2.11 -0.34 11.44
C LEU A 54 2.37 -0.78 9.99
N THR A 55 1.34 -1.17 9.25
CA THR A 55 1.45 -1.76 7.90
C THR A 55 2.28 -0.93 6.92
N THR A 56 2.15 0.41 6.96
CA THR A 56 2.84 1.31 6.02
C THR A 56 4.34 1.06 5.99
N THR A 57 5.01 1.09 7.15
CA THR A 57 6.48 0.94 7.26
C THR A 57 6.95 -0.52 7.31
N ARG A 58 6.03 -1.48 7.45
CA ARG A 58 6.35 -2.92 7.42
C ARG A 58 6.21 -3.53 6.02
N SER A 59 5.96 -2.69 5.00
CA SER A 59 5.91 -3.09 3.59
C SER A 59 7.29 -3.08 2.96
N LEU A 60 7.40 -3.53 1.71
CA LEU A 60 8.62 -3.36 0.90
C LEU A 60 8.75 -1.94 0.33
N GLU A 61 7.74 -1.10 0.57
CA GLU A 61 7.69 0.29 0.10
C GLU A 61 7.79 0.44 -1.42
N ALA A 62 7.60 -0.68 -2.12
CA ALA A 62 7.67 -0.76 -3.57
C ALA A 62 6.39 -0.27 -4.23
N PHE A 63 6.54 0.27 -5.44
CA PHE A 63 5.44 0.70 -6.27
C PHE A 63 5.64 0.24 -7.72
N ARG A 64 4.55 -0.06 -8.39
CA ARG A 64 4.52 -0.51 -9.79
C ARG A 64 3.21 -0.14 -10.46
N ALA A 65 3.22 0.00 -11.79
CA ALA A 65 2.01 0.09 -12.59
C ALA A 65 1.72 -1.18 -13.41
N GLN A 66 2.54 -2.20 -13.31
CA GLN A 66 2.41 -3.48 -14.01
C GLN A 66 1.28 -4.33 -13.40
N PHE A 67 0.02 -3.92 -13.63
CA PHE A 67 -1.20 -4.65 -13.28
C PHE A 67 -1.86 -5.23 -14.55
N GLU A 68 -2.96 -5.95 -14.40
CA GLU A 68 -3.68 -6.56 -15.53
C GLU A 68 -4.88 -5.74 -15.98
N ASP A 69 -5.48 -4.98 -15.08
CA ASP A 69 -6.70 -4.21 -15.32
C ASP A 69 -6.38 -2.73 -15.58
N ALA A 70 -7.05 -2.14 -16.57
CA ALA A 70 -6.83 -0.75 -16.95
C ALA A 70 -7.11 0.25 -15.81
N THR A 71 -8.08 -0.05 -14.94
CA THR A 71 -8.42 0.79 -13.78
C THR A 71 -7.28 0.81 -12.77
N ASP A 72 -6.71 -0.38 -12.47
CA ASP A 72 -5.58 -0.51 -11.54
C ASP A 72 -4.32 0.15 -12.13
N ILE A 73 -4.05 -0.09 -13.42
CA ILE A 73 -2.94 0.57 -14.15
C ILE A 73 -3.08 2.09 -14.07
N GLY A 74 -4.28 2.62 -14.35
CA GLY A 74 -4.55 4.05 -14.29
C GLY A 74 -4.29 4.65 -12.92
N MET A 75 -4.82 4.01 -11.86
CA MET A 75 -4.63 4.45 -10.48
C MET A 75 -3.14 4.45 -10.07
N MET A 76 -2.41 3.39 -10.41
CA MET A 76 -1.00 3.29 -10.03
C MET A 76 -0.11 4.26 -10.83
N ARG A 77 -0.38 4.47 -12.12
CA ARG A 77 0.31 5.48 -12.92
C ARG A 77 0.14 6.89 -12.35
N GLU A 78 -1.08 7.28 -12.00
CA GLU A 78 -1.37 8.57 -11.38
C GLU A 78 -0.59 8.74 -10.05
N SER A 79 -0.53 7.69 -9.23
CA SER A 79 0.25 7.73 -7.99
C SER A 79 1.75 7.88 -8.27
N ILE A 80 2.30 7.13 -9.25
CA ILE A 80 3.73 7.22 -9.63
C ILE A 80 4.06 8.62 -10.14
N GLU A 81 3.22 9.22 -10.99
CA GLU A 81 3.38 10.60 -11.45
C GLU A 81 3.38 11.60 -10.27
N THR A 82 2.56 11.33 -9.25
CA THR A 82 2.56 12.12 -8.01
C THR A 82 3.88 11.96 -7.26
N PHE A 83 4.43 10.75 -7.16
CA PHE A 83 5.69 10.51 -6.45
C PHE A 83 6.88 11.17 -7.16
N GLU A 84 6.94 11.08 -8.48
CA GLU A 84 7.99 11.68 -9.31
C GLU A 84 8.04 13.22 -9.20
N ARG A 85 6.89 13.85 -8.98
CA ARG A 85 6.74 15.30 -8.87
C ARG A 85 6.24 15.73 -7.48
N PHE A 86 6.52 14.93 -6.45
CA PHE A 86 5.89 15.08 -5.14
C PHE A 86 6.01 16.49 -4.58
N GLY A 87 7.23 17.01 -4.46
CA GLY A 87 7.48 18.33 -3.89
C GLY A 87 6.71 19.47 -4.61
N GLU A 88 6.58 19.35 -5.94
CA GLU A 88 5.81 20.32 -6.75
C GLU A 88 4.31 20.18 -6.48
N ILE A 89 3.76 18.95 -6.59
CA ILE A 89 2.32 18.68 -6.47
C ILE A 89 1.80 19.04 -5.07
N VAL A 90 2.57 18.70 -4.04
CA VAL A 90 2.15 18.96 -2.66
C VAL A 90 2.52 20.35 -2.16
N GLY A 91 3.28 21.14 -2.92
CA GLY A 91 3.70 22.48 -2.52
C GLY A 91 4.81 22.50 -1.45
N LEU A 92 5.70 21.49 -1.47
CA LEU A 92 6.88 21.37 -0.62
C LEU A 92 8.15 21.25 -1.49
N PRO A 93 8.63 22.33 -2.13
CA PRO A 93 9.78 22.28 -3.00
C PRO A 93 11.01 21.66 -2.31
N GLY A 94 11.68 20.71 -2.97
CA GLY A 94 12.86 20.04 -2.45
C GLY A 94 12.56 18.94 -1.40
N TYR A 95 11.28 18.60 -1.16
CA TYR A 95 10.95 17.46 -0.30
C TYR A 95 11.33 16.15 -0.98
N ASP A 96 12.18 15.37 -0.32
CA ASP A 96 12.71 14.12 -0.86
C ASP A 96 11.96 12.92 -0.31
N LEU A 97 11.41 12.10 -1.21
CA LEU A 97 10.77 10.83 -0.89
C LEU A 97 11.77 9.66 -0.83
N SER A 98 13.05 9.91 -1.05
CA SER A 98 14.04 8.86 -1.33
C SER A 98 13.53 7.94 -2.45
N LEU A 99 13.10 8.56 -3.55
CA LEU A 99 12.52 7.86 -4.69
C LEU A 99 13.60 7.14 -5.49
N HIS A 100 13.48 5.82 -5.60
CA HIS A 100 14.37 4.97 -6.38
C HIS A 100 13.59 4.27 -7.50
N GLN A 101 13.99 4.50 -8.75
CA GLN A 101 13.37 3.90 -9.93
C GLN A 101 14.38 3.08 -10.78
N PRO A 102 15.01 2.05 -10.21
CA PRO A 102 15.83 1.13 -11.01
C PRO A 102 14.96 0.16 -11.82
N GLY A 103 13.66 0.25 -11.67
CA GLY A 103 12.67 -0.57 -12.34
C GLY A 103 12.06 -1.66 -11.45
N TYR A 104 11.12 -2.37 -12.07
CA TYR A 104 10.46 -3.55 -11.50
C TYR A 104 10.47 -4.66 -12.53
N LEU A 105 11.03 -5.81 -12.16
CA LEU A 105 11.28 -6.95 -13.02
C LEU A 105 10.48 -8.16 -12.55
N PHE A 106 9.55 -8.61 -13.39
CA PHE A 106 8.90 -9.90 -13.21
C PHE A 106 9.62 -10.95 -14.06
N VAL A 107 10.05 -12.04 -13.45
CA VAL A 107 10.75 -13.12 -14.14
C VAL A 107 9.95 -14.41 -14.10
N THR A 108 10.11 -15.25 -15.13
CA THR A 108 9.58 -16.60 -15.16
C THR A 108 10.66 -17.59 -15.55
N ARG A 109 10.59 -18.81 -14.99
CA ARG A 109 11.44 -19.95 -15.32
C ARG A 109 10.67 -21.05 -16.05
N GLU A 110 9.35 -20.86 -16.25
CA GLU A 110 8.56 -21.81 -17.04
C GLU A 110 9.09 -21.88 -18.48
N PRO A 111 9.26 -23.07 -19.05
CA PRO A 111 9.79 -23.23 -20.43
C PRO A 111 8.93 -22.51 -21.48
N ASP A 112 7.60 -22.46 -21.29
CA ASP A 112 6.63 -21.76 -22.14
C ASP A 112 6.33 -20.33 -21.65
N GLY A 113 7.02 -19.87 -20.62
CA GLY A 113 6.79 -18.58 -19.96
C GLY A 113 6.91 -17.36 -20.87
N GLY A 114 7.75 -17.46 -21.92
CA GLY A 114 7.94 -16.38 -22.89
C GLY A 114 6.65 -15.92 -23.55
N ALA A 115 5.82 -16.84 -24.00
CA ALA A 115 4.53 -16.52 -24.62
C ALA A 115 3.54 -15.89 -23.62
N LYS A 116 3.52 -16.39 -22.38
CA LYS A 116 2.65 -15.87 -21.30
C LYS A 116 3.04 -14.45 -20.92
N VAL A 117 4.34 -14.20 -20.75
CA VAL A 117 4.83 -12.85 -20.41
C VAL A 117 4.61 -11.88 -21.57
N ALA A 118 4.84 -12.28 -22.82
CA ALA A 118 4.56 -11.47 -23.98
C ALA A 118 3.08 -11.08 -24.08
N ALA A 119 2.17 -12.03 -23.86
CA ALA A 119 0.73 -11.77 -23.84
C ALA A 119 0.33 -10.83 -22.72
N ARG A 120 0.90 -10.99 -21.51
CA ARG A 120 0.70 -10.08 -20.37
C ARG A 120 1.14 -8.66 -20.70
N VAL A 121 2.34 -8.49 -21.25
CA VAL A 121 2.87 -7.17 -21.65
C VAL A 121 2.01 -6.56 -22.76
N ALA A 122 1.56 -7.34 -23.73
CA ALA A 122 0.65 -6.85 -24.76
C ALA A 122 -0.68 -6.35 -24.19
N ALA A 123 -1.26 -7.10 -23.25
CA ALA A 123 -2.47 -6.68 -22.55
C ALA A 123 -2.27 -5.40 -21.72
N GLN A 124 -1.16 -5.28 -21.02
CA GLN A 124 -0.79 -4.06 -20.27
C GLN A 124 -0.64 -2.85 -21.19
N ARG A 125 0.00 -3.01 -22.34
CA ARG A 125 0.13 -1.93 -23.35
C ARG A 125 -1.22 -1.54 -23.91
N ALA A 126 -2.08 -2.49 -24.22
CA ALA A 126 -3.46 -2.23 -24.66
C ALA A 126 -4.28 -1.51 -23.58
N ALA A 127 -4.01 -1.75 -22.30
CA ALA A 127 -4.60 -1.06 -21.16
C ALA A 127 -3.95 0.31 -20.85
N GLY A 128 -3.02 0.79 -21.70
CA GLY A 128 -2.41 2.12 -21.61
C GLY A 128 -1.05 2.17 -20.90
N LEU A 129 -0.44 1.04 -20.54
CA LEU A 129 0.92 0.98 -19.97
C LEU A 129 1.93 0.74 -21.10
N HIS A 130 2.25 1.77 -21.87
CA HIS A 130 3.05 1.65 -23.10
C HIS A 130 4.54 1.43 -22.86
N ASP A 131 5.06 1.81 -21.68
CA ASP A 131 6.47 1.78 -21.28
C ASP A 131 6.87 0.48 -20.56
N VAL A 132 6.04 -0.57 -20.62
CA VAL A 132 6.39 -1.91 -20.15
C VAL A 132 7.05 -2.70 -21.27
N GLU A 133 8.12 -3.44 -20.94
CA GLU A 133 8.92 -4.18 -21.89
C GLU A 133 8.80 -5.70 -21.63
N HIS A 134 8.78 -6.46 -22.71
CA HIS A 134 8.96 -7.93 -22.68
C HIS A 134 10.39 -8.23 -23.10
N TRP A 135 11.08 -9.05 -22.33
CA TRP A 135 12.43 -9.55 -22.62
C TRP A 135 12.43 -11.08 -22.64
N THR A 136 13.19 -11.63 -23.59
CA THR A 136 13.60 -13.03 -23.54
C THR A 136 14.54 -13.26 -22.37
N GLY A 137 14.69 -14.52 -21.94
CA GLY A 137 15.63 -14.84 -20.86
C GLY A 137 17.08 -14.44 -21.19
N HIS A 138 17.47 -14.50 -22.47
CA HIS A 138 18.79 -14.04 -22.90
C HIS A 138 18.95 -12.51 -22.72
N GLU A 139 17.96 -11.72 -23.11
CA GLU A 139 17.98 -10.26 -22.95
C GLU A 139 17.97 -9.86 -21.47
N ALA A 140 17.15 -10.52 -20.65
CA ALA A 140 17.09 -10.29 -19.22
C ALA A 140 18.44 -10.55 -18.54
N ARG A 141 19.09 -11.69 -18.86
CA ARG A 141 20.42 -12.03 -18.31
C ARG A 141 21.53 -11.11 -18.83
N ARG A 142 21.45 -10.65 -20.07
CA ARG A 142 22.40 -9.65 -20.57
C ARG A 142 22.34 -8.35 -19.77
N ARG A 143 21.14 -7.93 -19.37
CA ARG A 143 20.93 -6.73 -18.55
C ARG A 143 21.25 -6.97 -17.08
N PHE A 144 20.89 -8.14 -16.57
CA PHE A 144 21.05 -8.56 -15.18
C PHE A 144 21.74 -9.93 -15.11
N PRO A 145 23.10 -9.98 -15.18
CA PRO A 145 23.87 -11.24 -15.26
C PRO A 145 23.73 -12.14 -14.03
N TRP A 146 23.22 -11.61 -12.94
CA TRP A 146 22.96 -12.37 -11.71
C TRP A 146 21.67 -13.22 -11.75
N LEU A 147 20.87 -13.10 -12.82
CA LEU A 147 19.70 -13.97 -13.02
C LEU A 147 20.10 -15.41 -13.35
N SER A 148 19.29 -16.36 -12.88
CA SER A 148 19.46 -17.78 -13.19
C SER A 148 19.46 -18.03 -14.71
N PRO A 149 20.31 -18.97 -15.19
CA PRO A 149 20.25 -19.45 -16.58
C PRO A 149 18.86 -19.94 -17.00
N ASP A 150 18.07 -20.43 -16.04
CA ASP A 150 16.74 -20.99 -16.27
C ASP A 150 15.65 -19.92 -16.48
N VAL A 151 15.94 -18.65 -16.25
CA VAL A 151 14.99 -17.57 -16.54
C VAL A 151 14.72 -17.56 -18.05
N SER A 152 13.47 -17.86 -18.42
CA SER A 152 13.02 -17.99 -19.81
C SER A 152 12.52 -16.67 -20.40
N ALA A 153 11.90 -15.81 -19.56
CA ALA A 153 11.41 -14.50 -19.97
C ALA A 153 11.25 -13.54 -18.78
N ALA A 154 11.10 -12.24 -19.10
CA ALA A 154 10.82 -11.22 -18.11
C ALA A 154 9.91 -10.11 -18.65
N ALA A 155 9.17 -9.46 -17.74
CA ALA A 155 8.52 -8.18 -17.97
C ALA A 155 9.21 -7.11 -17.12
N PHE A 156 9.52 -5.97 -17.71
CA PHE A 156 10.27 -4.90 -17.07
C PHE A 156 9.61 -3.54 -17.30
N ARG A 157 9.61 -2.70 -16.27
CA ARG A 157 9.24 -1.29 -16.39
C ARG A 157 10.16 -0.44 -15.55
N GLN A 158 10.85 0.52 -16.20
CA GLN A 158 11.87 1.39 -15.59
C GLN A 158 11.27 2.36 -14.55
N ARG A 159 10.05 2.90 -14.78
CA ARG A 159 9.43 3.90 -13.91
C ARG A 159 8.80 3.32 -12.64
N ASP A 160 8.87 2.03 -12.44
CA ASP A 160 8.50 1.35 -11.20
C ASP A 160 9.70 1.30 -10.24
N GLY A 161 9.49 1.12 -8.94
CA GLY A 161 10.58 1.15 -7.97
C GLY A 161 10.11 1.12 -6.53
N TRP A 162 10.74 1.91 -5.68
CA TRP A 162 10.39 2.06 -4.25
C TRP A 162 10.70 3.47 -3.74
N LEU A 163 10.19 3.79 -2.57
CA LEU A 163 10.39 5.07 -1.89
C LEU A 163 10.32 4.88 -0.36
N ALA A 164 10.70 5.89 0.39
CA ALA A 164 10.50 5.89 1.84
C ALA A 164 9.03 6.18 2.19
N SER A 165 8.28 5.15 2.59
CA SER A 165 6.85 5.28 2.93
C SER A 165 6.61 6.20 4.13
N HIS A 166 7.60 6.30 5.02
CA HIS A 166 7.59 7.25 6.12
C HIS A 166 7.60 8.69 5.60
N GLU A 167 8.54 9.01 4.70
CA GLU A 167 8.63 10.33 4.08
C GLU A 167 7.36 10.65 3.29
N LEU A 168 6.81 9.69 2.55
CA LEU A 168 5.55 9.89 1.83
C LEU A 168 4.40 10.25 2.78
N THR A 169 4.28 9.53 3.91
CA THR A 169 3.23 9.79 4.91
C THR A 169 3.36 11.17 5.54
N TYR A 170 4.56 11.50 6.01
CA TYR A 170 4.82 12.79 6.65
C TYR A 170 4.84 13.95 5.65
N GLY A 171 5.21 13.71 4.40
CA GLY A 171 5.09 14.67 3.32
C GLY A 171 3.65 15.09 3.07
N PHE A 172 2.73 14.13 2.94
CA PHE A 172 1.30 14.43 2.82
C PHE A 172 0.75 15.11 4.08
N ALA A 173 1.08 14.61 5.28
CA ALA A 173 0.64 15.20 6.53
C ALA A 173 1.08 16.67 6.66
N ARG A 174 2.34 16.96 6.35
CA ARG A 174 2.90 18.32 6.37
C ARG A 174 2.23 19.23 5.33
N ALA A 175 2.07 18.71 4.11
CA ALA A 175 1.51 19.46 3.00
C ALA A 175 0.01 19.80 3.18
N SER A 176 -0.71 18.93 3.90
CA SER A 176 -2.14 19.16 4.19
C SER A 176 -2.36 20.42 5.05
N GLY A 177 -1.43 20.76 5.95
CA GLY A 177 -1.59 21.83 6.93
C GLY A 177 -2.65 21.55 7.99
N MET A 178 -3.20 20.33 8.03
CA MET A 178 -4.30 19.93 8.91
C MET A 178 -3.79 19.41 10.26
N LEU A 179 -4.72 19.23 11.22
CA LEU A 179 -4.42 18.66 12.53
C LEU A 179 -4.38 17.14 12.47
N PHE A 180 -3.33 16.57 13.06
CA PHE A 180 -3.19 15.14 13.27
C PHE A 180 -3.08 14.88 14.77
N PHE A 181 -4.11 14.29 15.35
CA PHE A 181 -4.13 13.92 16.74
C PHE A 181 -3.69 12.48 16.91
N VAL A 182 -2.47 12.30 17.42
CA VAL A 182 -1.92 11.00 17.84
C VAL A 182 -2.41 10.62 19.23
N GLU A 183 -2.25 9.37 19.64
CA GLU A 183 -2.79 8.81 20.88
C GLU A 183 -4.28 9.09 21.07
N THR A 184 -5.03 9.15 19.97
CA THR A 184 -6.45 9.45 19.94
C THR A 184 -7.19 8.40 19.13
N GLU A 185 -7.89 7.51 19.82
CA GLU A 185 -8.62 6.40 19.22
C GLU A 185 -10.07 6.82 18.92
N ALA A 186 -10.57 6.52 17.72
CA ALA A 186 -12.00 6.59 17.41
C ALA A 186 -12.69 5.37 18.05
N THR A 187 -13.59 5.63 19.00
CA THR A 187 -14.29 4.62 19.78
C THR A 187 -15.75 4.46 19.41
N GLY A 188 -16.30 5.35 18.58
CA GLY A 188 -17.69 5.30 18.12
C GLY A 188 -18.02 6.35 17.10
N PHE A 189 -19.26 6.31 16.63
CA PHE A 189 -19.84 7.31 15.73
C PHE A 189 -21.18 7.80 16.31
N ALA A 190 -21.36 9.11 16.34
CA ALA A 190 -22.65 9.71 16.60
C ALA A 190 -23.43 9.75 15.27
N THR A 191 -24.61 9.13 15.25
CA THR A 191 -25.48 9.08 14.06
C THR A 191 -26.91 9.40 14.43
N ALA A 192 -27.62 10.11 13.54
CA ALA A 192 -29.05 10.33 13.67
C ALA A 192 -29.75 10.15 12.32
N LYS A 193 -30.84 9.39 12.31
CA LYS A 193 -31.64 9.11 11.09
C LYS A 193 -30.79 8.59 9.90
N GLY A 194 -29.79 7.72 10.18
CA GLY A 194 -28.91 7.17 9.16
C GLY A 194 -27.80 8.10 8.64
N ARG A 195 -27.62 9.27 9.26
CA ARG A 195 -26.60 10.26 8.91
C ARG A 195 -25.55 10.39 10.01
N LEU A 196 -24.30 10.61 9.61
CA LEU A 196 -23.22 10.90 10.54
C LEU A 196 -23.35 12.32 11.11
N GLU A 197 -23.21 12.45 12.42
CA GLU A 197 -23.18 13.74 13.14
C GLU A 197 -21.81 14.00 13.79
N GLY A 198 -21.03 12.94 14.04
CA GLY A 198 -19.72 13.08 14.66
C GLY A 198 -18.99 11.77 14.91
N VAL A 199 -17.78 11.90 15.44
CA VAL A 199 -16.92 10.80 15.85
C VAL A 199 -16.64 10.90 17.35
N VAL A 200 -16.90 9.82 18.07
CA VAL A 200 -16.56 9.65 19.48
C VAL A 200 -15.12 9.17 19.59
N THR A 201 -14.33 9.77 20.48
CA THR A 201 -12.93 9.38 20.64
C THR A 201 -12.55 9.15 22.10
N SER A 202 -11.40 8.55 22.32
CA SER A 202 -10.82 8.33 23.66
C SER A 202 -10.48 9.63 24.43
N ARG A 203 -10.54 10.80 23.77
CA ARG A 203 -10.14 12.09 24.36
C ARG A 203 -11.20 13.19 24.28
N GLY A 204 -12.29 12.95 23.55
CA GLY A 204 -13.39 13.90 23.36
C GLY A 204 -14.12 13.63 22.06
N ASP A 205 -15.28 14.25 21.88
CA ASP A 205 -16.12 14.06 20.70
C ASP A 205 -15.92 15.20 19.70
N VAL A 206 -15.95 14.84 18.41
CA VAL A 206 -15.86 15.81 17.31
C VAL A 206 -17.15 15.76 16.50
N ARG A 207 -17.83 16.87 16.40
CA ARG A 207 -18.94 17.01 15.44
C ARG A 207 -18.38 17.07 14.03
N ALA A 208 -18.86 16.19 13.16
CA ALA A 208 -18.46 16.16 11.77
C ALA A 208 -19.56 15.55 10.91
N PRO A 209 -19.98 16.19 9.80
CA PRO A 209 -20.96 15.61 8.90
C PRO A 209 -20.36 14.50 8.03
N ARG A 210 -19.03 14.34 8.05
CA ARG A 210 -18.32 13.34 7.26
C ARG A 210 -17.18 12.71 8.05
N ALA A 211 -16.97 11.38 7.83
CA ALA A 211 -15.78 10.68 8.32
C ALA A 211 -15.28 9.67 7.28
N VAL A 212 -13.97 9.41 7.30
CA VAL A 212 -13.31 8.40 6.46
C VAL A 212 -12.65 7.35 7.34
N VAL A 213 -12.97 6.09 7.10
CA VAL A 213 -12.26 4.94 7.67
C VAL A 213 -11.04 4.64 6.80
N ALA A 214 -9.85 5.07 7.24
CA ALA A 214 -8.54 4.85 6.60
C ALA A 214 -7.62 4.02 7.50
N ALA A 215 -8.20 3.06 8.25
CA ALA A 215 -7.56 2.36 9.34
C ALA A 215 -6.85 1.05 8.92
N GLY A 216 -6.60 0.83 7.62
CA GLY A 216 -5.93 -0.35 7.08
C GLY A 216 -6.53 -1.64 7.62
N PRO A 217 -5.72 -2.55 8.23
CA PRO A 217 -6.22 -3.82 8.76
C PRO A 217 -7.30 -3.69 9.85
N TYR A 218 -7.40 -2.54 10.50
CA TYR A 218 -8.43 -2.25 11.51
C TYR A 218 -9.73 -1.68 10.91
N ALA A 219 -9.77 -1.44 9.59
CA ALA A 219 -10.91 -0.78 8.97
C ALA A 219 -12.23 -1.50 9.21
N GLY A 220 -12.24 -2.83 9.20
CA GLY A 220 -13.43 -3.62 9.53
C GLY A 220 -13.94 -3.38 10.95
N LYS A 221 -13.03 -3.33 11.94
CA LYS A 221 -13.39 -3.03 13.35
C LYS A 221 -13.92 -1.61 13.51
N VAL A 222 -13.25 -0.65 12.90
CA VAL A 222 -13.67 0.77 12.97
C VAL A 222 -15.02 0.97 12.30
N ALA A 223 -15.25 0.42 11.11
CA ALA A 223 -16.53 0.52 10.41
C ALA A 223 -17.67 -0.14 11.18
N ALA A 224 -17.40 -1.26 11.87
CA ALA A 224 -18.38 -1.96 12.69
C ALA A 224 -18.92 -1.11 13.85
N LEU A 225 -18.17 -0.12 14.35
CA LEU A 225 -18.63 0.86 15.33
C LEU A 225 -19.82 1.70 14.83
N ALA A 226 -19.98 1.81 13.50
CA ALA A 226 -21.13 2.45 12.85
C ALA A 226 -22.14 1.44 12.29
N GLY A 227 -22.02 0.14 12.61
CA GLY A 227 -22.87 -0.91 12.05
C GLY A 227 -22.57 -1.25 10.57
N VAL A 228 -21.41 -0.84 10.03
CA VAL A 228 -21.01 -1.10 8.65
C VAL A 228 -20.10 -2.33 8.60
N SER A 229 -20.43 -3.32 7.78
CA SER A 229 -19.60 -4.49 7.51
C SER A 229 -18.72 -4.23 6.28
N LEU A 230 -17.41 -4.43 6.41
CA LEU A 230 -16.48 -4.36 5.29
C LEU A 230 -15.90 -5.75 4.99
N PRO A 231 -15.83 -6.17 3.72
CA PRO A 231 -15.22 -7.44 3.34
C PRO A 231 -13.67 -7.33 3.34
N ILE A 232 -13.12 -6.98 4.49
CA ILE A 232 -11.66 -6.83 4.70
C ILE A 232 -11.20 -7.92 5.66
N SER A 233 -10.22 -8.70 5.22
CA SER A 233 -9.61 -9.79 5.98
C SER A 233 -8.17 -9.45 6.31
N PRO A 234 -7.80 -9.18 7.56
CA PRO A 234 -6.41 -8.97 7.95
C PRO A 234 -5.60 -10.28 7.83
N VAL A 235 -4.53 -10.26 7.04
CA VAL A 235 -3.68 -11.43 6.79
C VAL A 235 -2.22 -11.07 7.02
N ARG A 236 -1.51 -11.92 7.78
CA ARG A 236 -0.10 -11.72 8.09
C ARG A 236 0.76 -11.86 6.83
N ARG A 237 1.71 -10.95 6.67
CA ARG A 237 2.77 -11.02 5.67
C ARG A 237 4.11 -10.72 6.33
N HIS A 238 5.16 -11.35 5.82
CA HIS A 238 6.51 -11.22 6.35
C HIS A 238 7.41 -10.48 5.38
N ARG A 239 8.41 -9.83 5.94
CA ARG A 239 9.53 -9.24 5.25
C ARG A 239 10.81 -9.66 5.96
N ALA A 240 11.78 -10.15 5.22
CA ALA A 240 13.13 -10.39 5.72
C ALA A 240 14.11 -9.38 5.15
N GLY A 241 15.16 -9.10 5.88
CA GLY A 241 16.19 -8.19 5.45
C GLY A 241 17.58 -8.63 5.89
N ILE A 242 18.59 -8.23 5.12
CA ILE A 242 19.99 -8.30 5.52
C ILE A 242 20.59 -6.90 5.53
N LYS A 243 21.41 -6.62 6.56
CA LYS A 243 21.95 -5.27 6.79
C LYS A 243 22.99 -4.86 5.74
N ALA A 244 23.87 -5.78 5.40
CA ALA A 244 24.92 -5.56 4.40
C ALA A 244 25.43 -6.88 3.87
N HIS A 245 25.71 -6.95 2.56
CA HIS A 245 26.44 -8.05 1.95
C HIS A 245 27.03 -7.62 0.59
N GLU A 246 28.27 -8.02 0.31
CA GLU A 246 29.00 -7.59 -0.90
C GLU A 246 28.42 -8.13 -2.20
N LEU A 247 27.78 -9.32 -2.17
CA LEU A 247 27.17 -9.93 -3.35
C LEU A 247 25.81 -9.32 -3.76
N ILE A 248 25.25 -8.41 -2.97
CA ILE A 248 23.97 -7.77 -3.33
C ILE A 248 24.19 -6.79 -4.49
N PRO A 249 23.54 -7.01 -5.66
CA PRO A 249 23.61 -6.08 -6.78
C PRO A 249 22.85 -4.79 -6.44
N ARG A 250 23.59 -3.69 -6.30
CA ARG A 250 23.06 -2.39 -5.82
C ARG A 250 22.09 -1.72 -6.80
N ASP A 251 22.22 -2.06 -8.06
CA ASP A 251 21.43 -1.55 -9.19
C ASP A 251 20.29 -2.50 -9.60
N ALA A 252 20.08 -3.59 -8.86
CA ALA A 252 18.99 -4.50 -9.16
C ALA A 252 17.62 -3.79 -9.03
N PRO A 253 16.70 -4.03 -9.97
CA PRO A 253 15.31 -3.63 -9.82
C PRO A 253 14.64 -4.45 -8.71
N MET A 254 13.48 -3.99 -8.24
CA MET A 254 12.58 -4.89 -7.50
C MET A 254 12.25 -6.08 -8.38
N THR A 255 12.70 -7.26 -7.98
CA THR A 255 12.59 -8.49 -8.80
C THR A 255 11.64 -9.49 -8.15
N VAL A 256 10.73 -10.05 -8.95
CA VAL A 256 9.67 -10.95 -8.48
C VAL A 256 9.56 -12.17 -9.41
N SER A 257 9.53 -13.36 -8.85
CA SER A 257 9.15 -14.59 -9.59
C SER A 257 7.64 -14.63 -9.78
N LEU A 258 7.20 -14.82 -11.02
CA LEU A 258 5.78 -14.92 -11.38
C LEU A 258 5.15 -16.21 -10.83
N GLU A 259 5.93 -17.28 -10.71
CA GLU A 259 5.43 -18.59 -10.25
C GLU A 259 5.22 -18.61 -8.73
N THR A 260 6.20 -18.08 -8.00
CA THR A 260 6.23 -18.25 -6.54
C THR A 260 5.84 -17.00 -5.76
N GLY A 261 5.95 -15.81 -6.37
CA GLY A 261 5.84 -14.54 -5.68
C GLY A 261 7.04 -14.24 -4.76
N ALA A 262 8.12 -15.02 -4.85
CA ALA A 262 9.38 -14.72 -4.18
C ALA A 262 10.01 -13.47 -4.81
N HIS A 263 10.58 -12.60 -3.99
CA HIS A 263 11.01 -11.29 -4.44
C HIS A 263 12.13 -10.72 -3.58
N PHE A 264 12.89 -9.79 -4.16
CA PHE A 264 13.87 -8.98 -3.44
C PHE A 264 14.06 -7.60 -4.07
N ARG A 265 14.59 -6.68 -3.29
CA ARG A 265 15.15 -5.41 -3.73
C ARG A 265 16.38 -5.05 -2.91
N PRO A 266 17.37 -4.33 -3.47
CA PRO A 266 18.44 -3.77 -2.67
C PRO A 266 17.92 -2.71 -1.70
N GLU A 267 18.60 -2.60 -0.55
CA GLU A 267 18.34 -1.58 0.47
C GLU A 267 19.65 -1.13 1.08
N GLY A 268 20.12 0.07 0.71
CA GLY A 268 21.44 0.55 1.12
C GLY A 268 22.54 -0.49 0.83
N PRO A 269 23.33 -0.93 1.83
CA PRO A 269 24.34 -1.98 1.67
C PRO A 269 23.79 -3.41 1.73
N GLY A 270 22.51 -3.60 1.95
CA GLY A 270 21.84 -4.88 2.07
C GLY A 270 20.69 -5.04 1.11
N ALA A 271 19.67 -5.79 1.53
CA ALA A 271 18.48 -6.01 0.77
C ALA A 271 17.27 -6.34 1.65
N TRP A 272 16.08 -6.04 1.15
CA TRP A 272 14.83 -6.64 1.58
C TRP A 272 14.45 -7.78 0.62
N PHE A 273 13.96 -8.86 1.19
CA PHE A 273 13.47 -10.00 0.43
C PHE A 273 12.28 -10.65 1.11
N GLY A 274 11.51 -11.38 0.34
CA GLY A 274 10.30 -12.01 0.83
C GLY A 274 9.75 -13.07 -0.11
N TRP A 275 8.68 -13.70 0.34
CA TRP A 275 7.96 -14.72 -0.40
C TRP A 275 6.47 -14.62 -0.09
N SER A 276 5.70 -14.05 -1.02
CA SER A 276 4.28 -13.75 -0.80
C SER A 276 3.41 -14.98 -0.56
N ASN A 277 3.80 -16.13 -1.13
CA ASN A 277 3.05 -17.38 -1.07
C ASN A 277 3.65 -18.41 -0.09
N ALA A 278 4.64 -18.02 0.72
CA ALA A 278 5.32 -18.94 1.63
C ALA A 278 4.35 -19.65 2.60
N PHE A 279 3.32 -18.94 3.03
CA PHE A 279 2.34 -19.46 3.97
C PHE A 279 0.96 -18.95 3.59
N GLU A 280 0.01 -19.86 3.41
CA GLU A 280 -1.42 -19.53 3.42
C GLU A 280 -1.83 -19.31 4.87
N GLU A 281 -1.84 -18.06 5.29
CA GLU A 281 -2.29 -17.71 6.63
C GLU A 281 -3.77 -17.36 6.59
N PRO A 282 -4.56 -17.92 7.53
CA PRO A 282 -5.95 -17.52 7.64
C PRO A 282 -6.07 -16.06 8.06
N PRO A 283 -7.18 -15.41 7.73
CA PRO A 283 -7.52 -14.12 8.30
C PRO A 283 -7.51 -14.19 9.84
N ARG A 284 -7.06 -13.12 10.46
CA ARG A 284 -6.99 -13.03 11.92
C ARG A 284 -7.49 -11.69 12.43
N GLU A 285 -7.77 -11.62 13.72
CA GLU A 285 -8.05 -10.35 14.36
C GLU A 285 -6.84 -9.42 14.22
N PRO A 286 -7.05 -8.13 13.86
CA PRO A 286 -5.94 -7.20 13.75
C PRO A 286 -5.29 -6.95 15.11
N THR A 287 -3.96 -6.99 15.12
CA THR A 287 -3.11 -6.73 16.30
C THR A 287 -1.97 -5.80 15.91
N ASP A 288 -1.46 -5.05 16.86
CA ASP A 288 -0.29 -4.19 16.68
C ASP A 288 1.01 -4.98 16.71
N ASP A 289 1.03 -6.01 17.57
CA ASP A 289 2.16 -6.92 17.69
C ASP A 289 1.88 -8.16 16.82
N VAL A 290 2.42 -8.11 15.60
CA VAL A 290 2.28 -9.21 14.63
C VAL A 290 3.51 -10.10 14.75
N PRO A 291 3.38 -11.33 15.30
CA PRO A 291 4.54 -12.19 15.49
C PRO A 291 5.12 -12.65 14.16
N ALA A 292 6.43 -12.44 13.98
CA ALA A 292 7.14 -12.95 12.82
C ALA A 292 7.50 -14.43 12.99
N ASN A 293 7.48 -15.17 11.87
CA ASN A 293 7.94 -16.54 11.84
C ASN A 293 9.48 -16.57 11.68
N PRO A 294 10.25 -17.10 12.65
CA PRO A 294 11.71 -17.12 12.58
C PRO A 294 12.28 -17.97 11.44
N LEU A 295 11.50 -18.90 10.88
CA LEU A 295 11.92 -19.71 9.73
C LEU A 295 11.74 -18.99 8.40
N PHE A 296 10.97 -17.91 8.38
CA PHE A 296 10.65 -17.21 7.14
C PHE A 296 11.89 -16.74 6.34
N PRO A 297 12.96 -16.18 6.94
CA PRO A 297 14.12 -15.76 6.19
C PRO A 297 14.79 -16.92 5.42
N ALA A 298 14.92 -18.09 6.03
CA ALA A 298 15.52 -19.27 5.37
C ALA A 298 14.69 -19.73 4.18
N LEU A 299 13.37 -19.80 4.34
CA LEU A 299 12.45 -20.18 3.25
C LEU A 299 12.42 -19.15 2.12
N ALA A 300 12.45 -17.87 2.46
CA ALA A 300 12.48 -16.80 1.46
C ALA A 300 13.82 -16.77 0.70
N LEU A 301 14.96 -17.01 1.38
CA LEU A 301 16.28 -17.14 0.74
C LEU A 301 16.29 -18.29 -0.28
N ASP A 302 15.79 -19.46 0.10
CA ASP A 302 15.66 -20.60 -0.82
C ASP A 302 14.83 -20.23 -2.05
N ALA A 303 13.67 -19.60 -1.83
CA ALA A 303 12.77 -19.21 -2.91
C ALA A 303 13.35 -18.17 -3.87
N VAL A 304 14.09 -17.15 -3.38
CA VAL A 304 14.73 -16.14 -4.24
C VAL A 304 15.96 -16.68 -4.95
N SER A 305 16.68 -17.65 -4.36
CA SER A 305 17.86 -18.27 -4.97
C SER A 305 17.54 -19.02 -6.26
N GLN A 306 16.31 -19.46 -6.43
CA GLN A 306 15.88 -20.19 -7.61
C GLN A 306 15.92 -19.35 -8.90
N PHE A 307 15.69 -18.05 -8.83
CA PHE A 307 15.79 -17.16 -9.98
C PHE A 307 17.00 -16.20 -9.94
N ALA A 308 17.64 -16.08 -8.77
CA ALA A 308 18.80 -15.24 -8.51
C ALA A 308 19.83 -16.02 -7.67
N PRO A 309 20.67 -16.89 -8.31
CA PRO A 309 21.54 -17.86 -7.62
C PRO A 309 22.52 -17.27 -6.61
N PHE A 310 22.95 -16.01 -6.77
CA PHE A 310 23.83 -15.35 -5.79
C PHE A 310 23.27 -15.36 -4.36
N TRP A 311 21.97 -15.49 -4.19
CA TRP A 311 21.35 -15.63 -2.88
C TRP A 311 21.75 -16.93 -2.16
N GLY A 312 22.06 -17.99 -2.92
CA GLY A 312 22.65 -19.22 -2.36
C GLY A 312 24.04 -18.96 -1.75
N ASP A 313 24.87 -18.15 -2.43
CA ASP A 313 26.20 -17.78 -1.94
C ASP A 313 26.10 -16.83 -0.72
N VAL A 314 25.15 -15.87 -0.76
CA VAL A 314 24.83 -15.02 0.40
C VAL A 314 24.45 -15.89 1.60
N ALA A 315 23.58 -16.89 1.42
CA ALA A 315 23.10 -17.75 2.50
C ALA A 315 24.24 -18.53 3.19
N GLN A 316 25.29 -18.93 2.46
CA GLN A 316 26.44 -19.67 3.01
C GLN A 316 27.29 -18.84 3.96
N THR A 317 27.34 -17.53 3.78
CA THR A 317 28.18 -16.61 4.54
C THR A 317 27.41 -15.74 5.53
N LEU A 318 26.07 -15.79 5.45
CA LEU A 318 25.19 -14.93 6.24
C LEU A 318 25.15 -15.36 7.71
N LYS A 319 25.44 -14.41 8.61
CA LYS A 319 25.28 -14.61 10.05
C LYS A 319 23.86 -14.23 10.46
N SER A 320 23.27 -14.99 11.38
CA SER A 320 21.93 -14.71 11.91
C SER A 320 21.77 -13.30 12.48
N SER A 321 22.85 -12.74 13.06
CA SER A 321 22.88 -11.35 13.57
C SER A 321 22.71 -10.27 12.49
N ASN A 322 22.92 -10.62 11.22
CA ASN A 322 22.76 -9.73 10.08
C ASN A 322 21.37 -9.84 9.43
N VAL A 323 20.56 -10.80 9.87
CA VAL A 323 19.21 -11.03 9.35
C VAL A 323 18.18 -10.38 10.27
N THR A 324 17.22 -9.71 9.67
CA THR A 324 16.01 -9.23 10.34
C THR A 324 14.79 -9.88 9.74
N VAL A 325 13.78 -10.12 10.55
CA VAL A 325 12.46 -10.55 10.09
C VAL A 325 11.39 -9.75 10.81
N GLU A 326 10.44 -9.27 10.05
CA GLU A 326 9.29 -8.52 10.53
C GLU A 326 8.02 -9.07 9.91
N ALA A 327 6.90 -8.85 10.60
CA ALA A 327 5.59 -9.15 10.06
C ALA A 327 4.65 -7.95 10.19
N GLY A 328 3.76 -7.83 9.22
CA GLY A 328 2.70 -6.85 9.18
C GLY A 328 1.38 -7.50 8.75
N LEU A 329 0.30 -6.73 8.80
CA LEU A 329 -1.00 -7.20 8.33
C LEU A 329 -1.35 -6.52 7.01
N TYR A 330 -1.71 -7.30 5.99
CA TYR A 330 -2.42 -6.82 4.83
C TYR A 330 -3.91 -6.78 5.12
N ASP A 331 -4.60 -5.84 4.53
CA ASP A 331 -6.05 -5.62 4.57
C ASP A 331 -6.68 -6.17 3.28
N LEU A 332 -6.76 -7.52 3.18
CA LEU A 332 -7.22 -8.18 1.95
C LEU A 332 -8.71 -7.97 1.73
N THR A 333 -9.07 -7.58 0.50
CA THR A 333 -10.43 -7.63 -0.04
C THR A 333 -10.60 -8.84 -0.96
N PRO A 334 -11.84 -9.30 -1.28
CA PRO A 334 -12.06 -10.46 -2.12
C PRO A 334 -11.46 -10.36 -3.53
N ASP A 335 -11.43 -9.15 -4.11
CA ASP A 335 -10.90 -8.88 -5.44
C ASP A 335 -9.49 -8.27 -5.44
N ALA A 336 -8.85 -8.17 -4.27
CA ALA A 336 -7.55 -7.54 -4.05
C ALA A 336 -7.47 -6.05 -4.45
N ARG A 337 -8.61 -5.35 -4.53
CA ARG A 337 -8.74 -3.92 -4.84
C ARG A 337 -9.21 -3.13 -3.64
N PRO A 338 -8.79 -1.85 -3.49
CA PRO A 338 -9.23 -1.03 -2.37
C PRO A 338 -10.74 -0.78 -2.38
N ILE A 339 -11.28 -0.46 -1.21
CA ILE A 339 -12.59 0.12 -1.05
C ILE A 339 -12.40 1.63 -0.91
N ILE A 340 -12.89 2.38 -1.88
CA ILE A 340 -12.79 3.85 -1.92
C ILE A 340 -14.20 4.38 -2.23
N GLY A 341 -14.83 5.08 -1.29
CA GLY A 341 -16.16 5.67 -1.50
C GLY A 341 -17.06 5.61 -0.29
N ALA A 342 -18.35 5.81 -0.49
CA ALA A 342 -19.36 5.81 0.56
C ALA A 342 -19.55 4.43 1.20
N SER A 343 -19.86 4.41 2.50
CA SER A 343 -20.17 3.16 3.24
C SER A 343 -21.49 2.50 2.79
N GLY A 344 -22.34 3.23 2.10
CA GLY A 344 -23.66 2.78 1.64
C GLY A 344 -24.74 2.71 2.71
N THR A 345 -24.37 2.58 3.99
CA THR A 345 -25.28 2.39 5.12
C THR A 345 -25.49 3.66 5.94
N VAL A 346 -24.42 4.40 6.20
CA VAL A 346 -24.43 5.64 6.97
C VAL A 346 -24.04 6.80 6.05
N GLU A 347 -24.97 7.72 5.81
CA GLU A 347 -24.68 8.91 5.02
C GLU A 347 -23.60 9.76 5.69
N GLY A 348 -22.59 10.17 4.93
CA GLY A 348 -21.43 10.90 5.44
C GLY A 348 -20.29 10.02 5.93
N LEU A 349 -20.46 8.69 6.02
CA LEU A 349 -19.37 7.78 6.32
C LEU A 349 -18.78 7.22 5.02
N PHE A 350 -17.47 7.34 4.86
CA PHE A 350 -16.68 6.88 3.72
C PHE A 350 -15.62 5.87 4.14
N VAL A 351 -15.09 5.13 3.17
CA VAL A 351 -14.00 4.17 3.36
C VAL A 351 -12.87 4.48 2.38
N ASN A 352 -11.64 4.39 2.85
CA ASN A 352 -10.44 4.38 2.02
C ASN A 352 -9.45 3.37 2.62
N SER A 353 -9.66 2.09 2.37
CA SER A 353 -8.93 0.95 2.98
C SER A 353 -9.02 -0.29 2.08
N GLY A 354 -8.43 -1.39 2.53
CA GLY A 354 -8.52 -2.66 1.80
C GLY A 354 -7.63 -2.71 0.56
N TYR A 355 -6.48 -2.09 0.61
CA TYR A 355 -5.54 -2.02 -0.51
C TYR A 355 -4.81 -3.34 -0.81
N SER A 356 -5.01 -4.38 -0.01
CA SER A 356 -4.49 -5.72 -0.25
C SER A 356 -2.97 -5.78 -0.49
N GLY A 357 -2.22 -4.94 0.26
CA GLY A 357 -0.76 -4.81 0.12
C GLY A 357 -0.30 -3.70 -0.83
N HIS A 358 -1.21 -3.02 -1.53
CA HIS A 358 -0.89 -1.95 -2.49
C HIS A 358 -1.10 -0.54 -1.93
N GLY A 359 -1.20 -0.38 -0.60
CA GLY A 359 -1.56 0.90 0.04
C GLY A 359 -0.56 2.02 -0.20
N VAL A 360 0.75 1.74 -0.19
CA VAL A 360 1.78 2.75 -0.49
C VAL A 360 1.61 3.26 -1.93
N MET A 361 1.60 2.34 -2.90
CA MET A 361 1.54 2.69 -4.32
C MET A 361 0.21 3.27 -4.77
N GLY A 362 -0.91 2.92 -4.11
CA GLY A 362 -2.24 3.40 -4.47
C GLY A 362 -2.72 4.63 -3.66
N SER A 363 -1.96 5.05 -2.63
CA SER A 363 -2.41 6.06 -1.67
C SER A 363 -2.74 7.41 -2.28
N ALA A 364 -1.92 7.92 -3.19
CA ALA A 364 -2.09 9.24 -3.79
C ALA A 364 -3.37 9.30 -4.65
N ALA A 365 -3.47 8.44 -5.65
CA ALA A 365 -4.62 8.42 -6.56
C ALA A 365 -5.93 8.01 -5.85
N GLY A 366 -5.86 7.03 -4.94
CA GLY A 366 -7.02 6.61 -4.16
C GLY A 366 -7.57 7.72 -3.26
N ALA A 367 -6.67 8.47 -2.60
CA ALA A 367 -7.06 9.59 -1.75
C ALA A 367 -7.62 10.77 -2.56
N ARG A 368 -7.02 11.08 -3.73
CA ARG A 368 -7.57 12.09 -4.63
C ARG A 368 -8.98 11.73 -5.08
N ARG A 369 -9.17 10.49 -5.57
CA ARG A 369 -10.49 10.00 -5.97
C ARG A 369 -11.52 10.12 -4.84
N LEU A 370 -11.16 9.71 -3.62
CA LEU A 370 -12.06 9.84 -2.49
C LEU A 370 -12.41 11.29 -2.20
N ALA A 371 -11.43 12.21 -2.23
CA ALA A 371 -11.70 13.64 -2.03
C ALA A 371 -12.70 14.18 -3.08
N ASP A 372 -12.52 13.79 -4.36
CA ASP A 372 -13.42 14.18 -5.45
C ASP A 372 -14.83 13.59 -5.29
N LEU A 373 -14.97 12.36 -4.81
CA LEU A 373 -16.26 11.76 -4.44
C LEU A 373 -16.93 12.53 -3.29
N ILE A 374 -16.19 12.86 -2.23
CA ILE A 374 -16.72 13.59 -1.05
C ILE A 374 -17.27 14.96 -1.43
N VAL A 375 -16.61 15.68 -2.37
CA VAL A 375 -17.07 17.02 -2.80
C VAL A 375 -17.95 17.01 -4.06
N GLY A 376 -18.30 15.81 -4.57
CA GLY A 376 -19.22 15.64 -5.69
C GLY A 376 -18.62 15.94 -7.08
N ARG A 377 -17.29 15.92 -7.22
CA ARG A 377 -16.62 16.03 -8.53
C ARG A 377 -16.61 14.70 -9.29
N GLU A 378 -16.57 13.57 -8.57
CA GLU A 378 -16.78 12.23 -9.11
C GLU A 378 -18.10 11.64 -8.56
N ARG A 379 -18.65 10.63 -9.23
CA ARG A 379 -19.91 10.02 -8.85
C ARG A 379 -19.70 8.62 -8.31
N GLU A 380 -20.38 8.28 -7.21
CA GLU A 380 -20.27 6.97 -6.56
C GLU A 380 -20.76 5.82 -7.47
N ASP A 381 -21.80 6.02 -8.27
CA ASP A 381 -22.38 4.99 -9.15
C ASP A 381 -21.41 4.52 -10.25
N THR A 382 -20.50 5.37 -10.71
CA THR A 382 -19.46 5.05 -11.70
C THR A 382 -18.10 4.71 -11.07
N ASN A 383 -18.00 4.76 -9.75
CA ASN A 383 -16.74 4.47 -9.04
C ASN A 383 -16.46 2.96 -9.05
N PRO A 384 -15.34 2.50 -9.67
CA PRO A 384 -15.00 1.08 -9.75
C PRO A 384 -14.58 0.48 -8.40
N PHE A 385 -14.24 1.32 -7.43
CA PHE A 385 -13.76 0.93 -6.09
C PHE A 385 -14.84 1.05 -5.00
N ARG A 386 -16.11 1.33 -5.37
CA ARG A 386 -17.21 1.45 -4.41
C ARG A 386 -17.45 0.16 -3.62
N LEU A 387 -17.90 0.26 -2.39
CA LEU A 387 -18.19 -0.90 -1.55
C LEU A 387 -19.28 -1.80 -2.17
N ALA A 388 -20.33 -1.21 -2.75
CA ALA A 388 -21.46 -1.92 -3.35
C ALA A 388 -21.07 -2.84 -4.54
N ARG A 389 -19.82 -2.79 -5.04
CA ARG A 389 -19.38 -3.77 -6.05
C ARG A 389 -19.37 -5.21 -5.53
N PHE A 390 -19.31 -5.40 -4.22
CA PHE A 390 -19.36 -6.72 -3.59
C PHE A 390 -20.77 -7.27 -3.40
N ASP A 391 -21.80 -6.48 -3.69
CA ASP A 391 -23.19 -6.97 -3.73
C ASP A 391 -23.45 -7.85 -4.97
N ASP A 392 -22.61 -7.77 -6.01
CA ASP A 392 -22.60 -8.71 -7.13
C ASP A 392 -21.83 -9.99 -6.77
N PRO A 393 -22.51 -11.17 -6.72
CA PRO A 393 -21.84 -12.44 -6.40
C PRO A 393 -20.67 -12.80 -7.33
N ARG A 394 -20.66 -12.27 -8.56
CA ARG A 394 -19.58 -12.48 -9.54
C ARG A 394 -18.32 -11.72 -9.16
N ALA A 395 -18.43 -10.54 -8.57
CA ALA A 395 -17.28 -9.79 -8.06
C ALA A 395 -16.62 -10.50 -6.86
N ALA A 396 -17.41 -11.14 -6.00
CA ALA A 396 -16.93 -11.92 -4.87
C ALA A 396 -16.22 -13.23 -5.29
N ALA A 397 -16.57 -13.78 -6.46
CA ALA A 397 -15.95 -15.01 -6.99
C ALA A 397 -14.58 -14.79 -7.65
N ALA A 398 -14.25 -13.56 -8.02
CA ALA A 398 -12.98 -13.19 -8.66
C ALA A 398 -11.85 -13.06 -7.62
N ARG A 399 -11.56 -14.13 -6.87
CA ARG A 399 -10.43 -14.18 -5.95
C ARG A 399 -9.11 -14.06 -6.73
N LYS A 400 -8.64 -12.85 -6.95
CA LYS A 400 -7.27 -12.61 -7.41
C LYS A 400 -6.34 -12.65 -6.19
N ARG A 401 -5.27 -13.44 -6.28
CA ARG A 401 -4.18 -13.36 -5.29
C ARG A 401 -3.38 -12.10 -5.61
N PRO A 402 -3.14 -11.18 -4.65
CA PRO A 402 -2.19 -10.11 -4.87
C PRO A 402 -0.78 -10.73 -5.02
N LEU A 403 -0.11 -10.45 -6.12
CA LEU A 403 1.30 -10.72 -6.32
C LEU A 403 2.13 -9.56 -5.77
#